data_efe882da2e17738b9c078fb03e3a24e4
#
_entry.id   efe882da2e17738b9c078fb03e3a24e4
#
_cell.length_a   1.000
_cell.length_b   1.000
_cell.length_c   1.000
_cell.angle_alpha   90.00
_cell.angle_beta   90.00
_cell.angle_gamma   90.00
#
_symmetry.space_group_name_H-M   'P 1'
#
loop_
_entity.id
_entity.type
_entity.pdbx_description
1 polymer ?
#
loop_
_entity_poly.entity_id
_entity_poly.type
_entity_poly.pdbx_seq_one_letter_code
_entity_poly.pdbx_strand_id
1 'polypeptide(L)'
;MSELSQKLSSYPAIATVANAIIADWPEHERYIDARFKDDTPEFFARTEEFAKLALTGMQDDLALYCADYRWMCEEFWKEEFHFRREGSYRLSTFEDAYREVYSNADYMSRYVRGILISQIIWDPHARAFDLFRTRFLPSIPEGGSYLEVGPGHGFFLCFASNEAKLGRMEAWDVSPSSIAEAKQALSRLGVTREISIVEQDVLAAPARHDEFDAAVISEVLEHLERPDLALQSLCAALKPGGRIFINAPINSPAPDHIYLWRSPEEFSEFVKAQGFEIDEAYDLPQT
;
A
#
# COMPACT_ATOMS: atom_id res chain seq x y z
N MET A 1 20.72 -10.49 24.73
CA MET A 1 20.02 -10.15 23.48
C MET A 1 18.58 -10.61 23.64
N SER A 2 17.60 -9.78 23.28
CA SER A 2 16.21 -10.20 23.26
C SER A 2 16.00 -11.33 22.25
N GLU A 3 14.94 -12.13 22.41
CA GLU A 3 14.59 -13.18 21.45
C GLU A 3 14.44 -12.62 20.03
N LEU A 4 13.80 -11.43 19.90
CA LEU A 4 13.72 -10.68 18.66
C LEU A 4 15.11 -10.40 18.05
N SER A 5 16.04 -9.86 18.86
CA SER A 5 17.38 -9.53 18.39
C SER A 5 18.13 -10.74 17.84
N GLN A 6 17.93 -11.92 18.46
CA GLN A 6 18.50 -13.16 17.95
C GLN A 6 17.83 -13.59 16.63
N LYS A 7 16.51 -13.51 16.54
CA LYS A 7 15.73 -13.85 15.34
C LYS A 7 16.09 -12.95 14.16
N LEU A 8 16.19 -11.64 14.39
CA LEU A 8 16.54 -10.65 13.36
C LEU A 8 18.03 -10.65 12.97
N SER A 9 18.90 -11.38 13.68
CA SER A 9 20.33 -11.43 13.35
C SER A 9 20.62 -11.96 11.93
N SER A 10 19.73 -12.78 11.37
CA SER A 10 19.81 -13.28 10.00
C SER A 10 19.18 -12.35 8.94
N TYR A 11 18.54 -11.28 9.37
CA TYR A 11 17.78 -10.34 8.53
C TYR A 11 18.23 -8.90 8.79
N PRO A 12 19.42 -8.50 8.28
CA PRO A 12 20.08 -7.26 8.69
C PRO A 12 19.31 -5.98 8.28
N ALA A 13 18.57 -5.97 7.18
CA ALA A 13 17.80 -4.80 6.78
C ALA A 13 16.57 -4.61 7.69
N ILE A 14 15.84 -5.68 7.99
CA ILE A 14 14.74 -5.63 8.97
C ILE A 14 15.29 -5.19 10.34
N ALA A 15 16.41 -5.79 10.79
CA ALA A 15 17.04 -5.43 12.05
C ALA A 15 17.46 -3.94 12.09
N THR A 16 17.95 -3.41 10.98
CA THR A 16 18.34 -1.99 10.87
C THR A 16 17.13 -1.09 11.09
N VAL A 17 16.00 -1.36 10.41
CA VAL A 17 14.78 -0.58 10.57
C VAL A 17 14.19 -0.73 11.98
N ALA A 18 14.05 -1.96 12.47
CA ALA A 18 13.50 -2.23 13.81
C ALA A 18 14.31 -1.56 14.92
N ASN A 19 15.63 -1.67 14.88
CA ASN A 19 16.50 -1.05 15.87
C ASN A 19 16.47 0.48 15.81
N ALA A 20 16.37 1.08 14.61
CA ALA A 20 16.25 2.52 14.45
C ALA A 20 14.92 3.05 15.04
N ILE A 21 13.81 2.32 14.82
CA ILE A 21 12.52 2.67 15.43
C ILE A 21 12.59 2.56 16.96
N ILE A 22 13.13 1.47 17.51
CA ILE A 22 13.25 1.28 18.96
C ILE A 22 14.15 2.35 19.58
N ALA A 23 15.20 2.79 18.88
CA ALA A 23 16.08 3.86 19.35
C ALA A 23 15.37 5.21 19.43
N ASP A 24 14.48 5.53 18.47
CA ASP A 24 13.66 6.75 18.47
C ASP A 24 12.45 6.65 19.41
N TRP A 25 11.87 5.44 19.49
CA TRP A 25 10.64 5.17 20.21
C TRP A 25 10.71 3.85 21.00
N PRO A 26 11.36 3.83 22.18
CA PRO A 26 11.58 2.61 22.96
C PRO A 26 10.29 1.85 23.35
N GLU A 27 9.18 2.56 23.59
CA GLU A 27 7.92 1.96 23.98
C GLU A 27 7.32 1.08 22.86
N HIS A 28 7.74 1.28 21.61
CA HIS A 28 7.27 0.52 20.46
C HIS A 28 7.92 -0.87 20.32
N GLU A 29 8.95 -1.20 21.14
CA GLU A 29 9.63 -2.49 21.11
C GLU A 29 8.65 -3.66 21.23
N ARG A 30 7.64 -3.57 22.10
CA ARG A 30 6.64 -4.63 22.30
C ARG A 30 5.81 -4.89 21.05
N TYR A 31 5.48 -3.85 20.31
CA TYR A 31 4.75 -3.98 19.04
C TYR A 31 5.62 -4.68 17.99
N ILE A 32 6.88 -4.30 17.88
CA ILE A 32 7.83 -4.89 16.94
C ILE A 32 8.09 -6.37 17.30
N ASP A 33 8.22 -6.71 18.58
CA ASP A 33 8.32 -8.10 19.04
C ASP A 33 7.10 -8.92 18.61
N ALA A 34 5.88 -8.40 18.83
CA ALA A 34 4.63 -9.06 18.44
C ALA A 34 4.55 -9.25 16.92
N ARG A 35 4.92 -8.21 16.15
CA ARG A 35 4.88 -8.20 14.69
C ARG A 35 5.67 -9.35 14.07
N PHE A 36 6.86 -9.62 14.58
CA PHE A 36 7.77 -10.61 14.02
C PHE A 36 7.70 -11.98 14.68
N LYS A 37 6.79 -12.18 15.65
CA LYS A 37 6.73 -13.38 16.47
C LYS A 37 6.46 -14.65 15.66
N ASP A 38 5.44 -14.60 14.81
CA ASP A 38 4.88 -15.77 14.12
C ASP A 38 5.28 -15.86 12.64
N ASP A 39 6.21 -15.01 12.18
CA ASP A 39 6.66 -15.02 10.81
C ASP A 39 7.49 -16.28 10.48
N THR A 40 7.20 -16.87 9.33
CA THR A 40 7.99 -18.00 8.82
C THR A 40 9.33 -17.53 8.23
N PRO A 41 10.35 -18.40 8.14
CA PRO A 41 11.63 -18.05 7.51
C PRO A 41 11.48 -17.52 6.07
N GLU A 42 10.54 -18.07 5.30
CA GLU A 42 10.28 -17.67 3.92
C GLU A 42 9.68 -16.26 3.86
N PHE A 43 8.76 -15.93 4.77
CA PHE A 43 8.18 -14.59 4.86
C PHE A 43 9.21 -13.56 5.33
N PHE A 44 10.05 -13.92 6.32
CA PHE A 44 11.19 -13.11 6.72
C PHE A 44 12.13 -12.81 5.56
N ALA A 45 12.48 -13.81 4.76
CA ALA A 45 13.38 -13.62 3.62
C ALA A 45 12.81 -12.62 2.60
N ARG A 46 11.51 -12.70 2.31
CA ARG A 46 10.85 -11.76 1.39
C ARG A 46 10.68 -10.36 1.99
N THR A 47 10.39 -10.27 3.28
CA THR A 47 10.35 -8.98 4.00
C THR A 47 11.75 -8.34 4.06
N GLU A 48 12.81 -9.14 4.22
CA GLU A 48 14.19 -8.67 4.17
C GLU A 48 14.57 -8.08 2.80
N GLU A 49 14.15 -8.73 1.70
CA GLU A 49 14.34 -8.18 0.34
C GLU A 49 13.65 -6.83 0.19
N PHE A 50 12.41 -6.74 0.68
CA PHE A 50 11.65 -5.49 0.68
C PHE A 50 12.33 -4.42 1.54
N ALA A 51 12.76 -4.75 2.76
CA ALA A 51 13.44 -3.82 3.65
C ALA A 51 14.76 -3.29 3.05
N LYS A 52 15.53 -4.11 2.35
CA LYS A 52 16.73 -3.68 1.60
C LYS A 52 16.38 -2.65 0.53
N LEU A 53 15.33 -2.91 -0.24
CA LEU A 53 14.86 -2.00 -1.27
C LEU A 53 14.37 -0.69 -0.68
N ALA A 54 13.59 -0.75 0.40
CA ALA A 54 13.08 0.41 1.11
C ALA A 54 14.22 1.29 1.66
N LEU A 55 15.24 0.68 2.29
CA LEU A 55 16.43 1.39 2.78
C LEU A 55 17.18 2.12 1.63
N THR A 56 17.26 1.50 0.45
CA THR A 56 17.84 2.16 -0.73
C THR A 56 17.02 3.40 -1.13
N GLY A 57 15.70 3.32 -1.06
CA GLY A 57 14.79 4.44 -1.33
C GLY A 57 14.89 5.58 -0.32
N MET A 58 15.24 5.28 0.94
CA MET A 58 15.39 6.24 2.04
C MET A 58 16.67 7.08 1.99
N GLN A 59 17.63 6.73 1.15
CA GLN A 59 18.86 7.51 0.88
C GLN A 59 19.65 7.89 2.17
N ASP A 60 19.86 6.95 3.08
CA ASP A 60 20.60 7.09 4.34
C ASP A 60 19.94 8.00 5.41
N ASP A 61 18.69 8.43 5.24
CA ASP A 61 17.98 9.26 6.22
C ASP A 61 16.95 8.46 7.05
N LEU A 62 17.31 7.25 7.43
CA LEU A 62 16.43 6.35 8.18
C LEU A 62 15.89 6.98 9.48
N ALA A 63 16.69 7.82 10.15
CA ALA A 63 16.27 8.48 11.38
C ALA A 63 15.06 9.42 11.15
N LEU A 64 15.04 10.17 10.06
CA LEU A 64 13.91 11.01 9.67
C LEU A 64 12.67 10.17 9.41
N TYR A 65 12.82 9.06 8.67
CA TYR A 65 11.70 8.15 8.40
C TYR A 65 11.12 7.52 9.67
N CYS A 66 11.97 7.14 10.64
CA CYS A 66 11.51 6.62 11.93
C CYS A 66 10.76 7.67 12.75
N ALA A 67 11.25 8.91 12.81
CA ALA A 67 10.59 10.01 13.50
C ALA A 67 9.21 10.33 12.86
N ASP A 68 9.13 10.30 11.53
CA ASP A 68 7.87 10.52 10.81
C ASP A 68 6.91 9.34 10.93
N TYR A 69 7.41 8.10 11.00
CA TYR A 69 6.59 6.92 11.33
C TYR A 69 5.96 7.04 12.71
N ARG A 70 6.73 7.42 13.73
CA ARG A 70 6.20 7.66 15.08
C ARG A 70 5.12 8.73 15.07
N TRP A 71 5.38 9.87 14.45
CA TRP A 71 4.40 10.95 14.31
C TRP A 71 3.14 10.48 13.59
N MET A 72 3.28 9.72 12.52
CA MET A 72 2.14 9.14 11.78
C MET A 72 1.31 8.23 12.68
N CYS A 73 1.93 7.35 13.47
CA CYS A 73 1.22 6.51 14.44
C CYS A 73 0.45 7.36 15.47
N GLU A 74 1.01 8.49 15.91
CA GLU A 74 0.33 9.42 16.83
C GLU A 74 -0.89 10.08 16.16
N GLU A 75 -0.83 10.41 14.86
CA GLU A 75 -1.99 10.91 14.10
C GLU A 75 -3.08 9.82 13.96
N PHE A 76 -2.69 8.58 13.64
CA PHE A 76 -3.62 7.45 13.56
C PHE A 76 -4.33 7.18 14.89
N TRP A 77 -3.66 7.32 16.03
CA TRP A 77 -4.30 7.19 17.34
C TRP A 77 -5.37 8.24 17.58
N LYS A 78 -5.22 9.46 17.09
CA LYS A 78 -6.25 10.50 17.19
C LYS A 78 -7.52 10.09 16.43
N GLU A 79 -7.34 9.57 15.21
CA GLU A 79 -8.46 9.06 14.41
C GLU A 79 -9.11 7.84 15.05
N GLU A 80 -8.33 6.93 15.62
CA GLU A 80 -8.85 5.76 16.36
C GLU A 80 -9.68 6.18 17.58
N PHE A 81 -9.25 7.18 18.36
CA PHE A 81 -10.04 7.72 19.46
C PHE A 81 -11.35 8.36 19.00
N HIS A 82 -11.32 9.08 17.88
CA HIS A 82 -12.54 9.62 17.28
C HIS A 82 -13.48 8.48 16.86
N PHE A 83 -12.97 7.51 16.14
CA PHE A 83 -13.74 6.38 15.61
C PHE A 83 -14.39 5.55 16.73
N ARG A 84 -13.66 5.26 17.81
CA ARG A 84 -14.22 4.55 18.98
C ARG A 84 -15.36 5.29 19.65
N ARG A 85 -15.34 6.61 19.63
CA ARG A 85 -16.36 7.45 20.21
C ARG A 85 -17.58 7.64 19.32
N GLU A 86 -17.37 7.89 18.03
CA GLU A 86 -18.41 8.29 17.10
C GLU A 86 -18.91 7.14 16.20
N GLY A 87 -18.12 6.07 16.02
CA GLY A 87 -18.44 4.93 15.16
C GLY A 87 -18.36 5.25 13.66
N SER A 88 -17.70 6.35 13.29
CA SER A 88 -17.49 6.80 11.92
C SER A 88 -16.13 7.44 11.77
N TYR A 89 -15.60 7.49 10.54
CA TYR A 89 -14.43 8.29 10.26
C TYR A 89 -14.73 9.78 10.45
N ARG A 90 -13.69 10.55 10.71
CA ARG A 90 -13.81 11.99 10.95
C ARG A 90 -14.15 12.76 9.68
N LEU A 91 -13.58 12.33 8.57
CA LEU A 91 -13.83 12.88 7.25
C LEU A 91 -14.77 11.98 6.46
N SER A 92 -15.52 12.56 5.52
CA SER A 92 -16.46 11.85 4.65
C SER A 92 -16.50 12.39 3.22
N THR A 93 -15.71 13.42 2.92
CA THR A 93 -15.59 14.01 1.59
C THR A 93 -14.14 14.18 1.20
N PHE A 94 -13.87 14.07 -0.09
CA PHE A 94 -12.54 14.33 -0.64
C PHE A 94 -12.12 15.82 -0.44
N GLU A 95 -13.07 16.75 -0.51
CA GLU A 95 -12.79 18.17 -0.29
C GLU A 95 -12.23 18.42 1.12
N ASP A 96 -12.81 17.78 2.14
CA ASP A 96 -12.33 17.91 3.51
C ASP A 96 -10.96 17.24 3.69
N ALA A 97 -10.75 16.05 3.14
CA ALA A 97 -9.46 15.36 3.15
C ALA A 97 -8.39 16.19 2.42
N TYR A 98 -8.73 16.78 1.28
CA TYR A 98 -7.82 17.66 0.55
C TYR A 98 -7.41 18.87 1.39
N ARG A 99 -8.39 19.54 1.99
CA ARG A 99 -8.15 20.76 2.80
C ARG A 99 -7.29 20.46 4.03
N GLU A 100 -7.54 19.36 4.72
CA GLU A 100 -6.95 19.05 6.02
C GLU A 100 -5.64 18.25 5.93
N VAL A 101 -5.50 17.43 4.89
CA VAL A 101 -4.36 16.51 4.72
C VAL A 101 -3.58 16.85 3.44
N TYR A 102 -4.16 16.65 2.27
CA TYR A 102 -3.42 16.66 1.01
C TYR A 102 -2.87 18.01 0.59
N SER A 103 -3.54 19.13 0.96
CA SER A 103 -3.06 20.49 0.65
C SER A 103 -1.84 20.90 1.47
N ASN A 104 -1.50 20.17 2.54
CA ASN A 104 -0.36 20.47 3.40
C ASN A 104 0.85 19.62 2.98
N ALA A 105 1.76 20.22 2.22
CA ALA A 105 2.94 19.53 1.68
C ALA A 105 3.86 18.95 2.78
N ASP A 106 4.03 19.66 3.91
CA ASP A 106 4.86 19.18 5.02
C ASP A 106 4.21 17.98 5.70
N TYR A 107 2.88 18.02 5.90
CA TYR A 107 2.13 16.89 6.44
C TYR A 107 2.26 15.67 5.54
N MET A 108 2.02 15.84 4.23
CA MET A 108 2.09 14.75 3.25
C MET A 108 3.50 14.16 3.14
N SER A 109 4.53 15.00 3.17
CA SER A 109 5.91 14.50 3.14
C SER A 109 6.23 13.59 4.34
N ARG A 110 5.77 13.96 5.53
CA ARG A 110 5.91 13.14 6.74
C ARG A 110 5.09 11.86 6.66
N TYR A 111 3.84 12.00 6.21
CA TYR A 111 2.90 10.90 6.09
C TYR A 111 3.43 9.80 5.16
N VAL A 112 3.88 10.17 3.95
CA VAL A 112 4.45 9.24 2.97
C VAL A 112 5.70 8.53 3.51
N ARG A 113 6.59 9.25 4.24
CA ARG A 113 7.75 8.61 4.86
C ARG A 113 7.35 7.62 5.95
N GLY A 114 6.36 7.95 6.77
CA GLY A 114 5.80 7.03 7.77
C GLY A 114 5.18 5.79 7.16
N ILE A 115 4.39 5.96 6.10
CA ILE A 115 3.80 4.86 5.33
C ILE A 115 4.87 3.93 4.75
N LEU A 116 6.02 4.44 4.33
CA LEU A 116 7.10 3.58 3.84
C LEU A 116 7.64 2.64 4.92
N ILE A 117 7.81 3.12 6.15
CA ILE A 117 8.19 2.29 7.29
C ILE A 117 7.10 1.25 7.61
N SER A 118 5.82 1.66 7.58
CA SER A 118 4.71 0.76 7.89
C SER A 118 4.62 -0.45 6.96
N GLN A 119 5.10 -0.33 5.71
CA GLN A 119 5.16 -1.46 4.77
C GLN A 119 6.05 -2.62 5.27
N ILE A 120 6.98 -2.34 6.18
CA ILE A 120 7.85 -3.36 6.79
C ILE A 120 7.29 -3.79 8.15
N ILE A 121 6.81 -2.81 8.93
CA ILE A 121 6.52 -2.98 10.36
C ILE A 121 5.06 -3.35 10.63
N TRP A 122 4.10 -2.91 9.81
CA TRP A 122 2.71 -3.33 9.99
C TRP A 122 2.44 -4.66 9.29
N ASP A 123 1.92 -5.62 10.04
CA ASP A 123 1.68 -6.97 9.54
C ASP A 123 0.75 -7.00 8.32
N PRO A 124 -0.41 -6.29 8.30
CA PRO A 124 -1.28 -6.26 7.14
C PRO A 124 -0.60 -5.77 5.87
N HIS A 125 0.18 -4.67 5.97
CA HIS A 125 0.89 -4.11 4.82
C HIS A 125 1.93 -5.07 4.25
N ALA A 126 2.78 -5.64 5.13
CA ALA A 126 3.81 -6.59 4.71
C ALA A 126 3.20 -7.87 4.08
N ARG A 127 2.07 -8.36 4.63
CA ARG A 127 1.39 -9.55 4.10
C ARG A 127 0.64 -9.26 2.80
N ALA A 128 -0.03 -8.10 2.67
CA ALA A 128 -0.66 -7.70 1.42
C ALA A 128 0.37 -7.65 0.29
N PHE A 129 1.54 -7.10 0.58
CA PHE A 129 2.66 -7.04 -0.35
C PHE A 129 3.22 -8.43 -0.70
N ASP A 130 3.31 -9.32 0.28
CA ASP A 130 3.73 -10.71 0.08
C ASP A 130 2.72 -11.49 -0.79
N LEU A 131 1.43 -11.34 -0.56
CA LEU A 131 0.36 -11.92 -1.38
C LEU A 131 0.41 -11.40 -2.82
N PHE A 132 0.63 -10.11 -3.01
CA PHE A 132 0.86 -9.55 -4.33
C PHE A 132 1.99 -10.25 -5.07
N ARG A 133 3.15 -10.42 -4.43
CA ARG A 133 4.33 -11.05 -5.03
C ARG A 133 4.17 -12.54 -5.26
N THR A 134 3.57 -13.25 -4.30
CA THR A 134 3.57 -14.73 -4.30
C THR A 134 2.32 -15.35 -4.92
N ARG A 135 1.22 -14.60 -5.02
CA ARG A 135 -0.05 -15.10 -5.52
C ARG A 135 -0.50 -14.34 -6.77
N PHE A 136 -0.54 -13.01 -6.71
CA PHE A 136 -1.08 -12.22 -7.81
C PHE A 136 -0.12 -12.12 -9.00
N LEU A 137 1.11 -11.67 -8.83
CA LEU A 137 2.07 -11.56 -9.93
C LEU A 137 2.26 -12.88 -10.71
N PRO A 138 2.38 -14.05 -10.06
CA PRO A 138 2.47 -15.32 -10.77
C PRO A 138 1.24 -15.67 -11.61
N SER A 139 0.06 -15.16 -11.25
CA SER A 139 -1.20 -15.45 -11.96
C SER A 139 -1.36 -14.69 -13.29
N ILE A 140 -0.56 -13.65 -13.51
CA ILE A 140 -0.62 -12.85 -14.75
C ILE A 140 -0.02 -13.66 -15.91
N PRO A 141 -0.64 -13.69 -17.08
CA PRO A 141 -0.13 -14.45 -18.21
C PRO A 141 1.17 -13.88 -18.79
N GLU A 142 1.88 -14.68 -19.56
CA GLU A 142 3.05 -14.26 -20.34
C GLU A 142 2.68 -13.15 -21.33
N GLY A 143 3.45 -12.07 -21.36
CA GLY A 143 3.13 -10.87 -22.15
C GLY A 143 1.98 -10.03 -21.63
N GLY A 144 1.43 -10.38 -20.44
CA GLY A 144 0.27 -9.72 -19.84
C GLY A 144 0.48 -8.23 -19.60
N SER A 145 -0.54 -7.42 -19.93
CA SER A 145 -0.58 -5.98 -19.66
C SER A 145 -1.01 -5.72 -18.21
N TYR A 146 -0.31 -4.81 -17.55
CA TYR A 146 -0.46 -4.49 -16.12
C TYR A 146 -0.84 -3.03 -15.92
N LEU A 147 -1.80 -2.80 -15.04
CA LEU A 147 -2.25 -1.48 -14.60
C LEU A 147 -2.15 -1.37 -13.08
N GLU A 148 -1.69 -0.22 -12.59
CA GLU A 148 -1.75 0.14 -11.17
C GLU A 148 -2.43 1.49 -10.99
N VAL A 149 -3.37 1.59 -10.04
CA VAL A 149 -4.04 2.84 -9.67
C VAL A 149 -3.50 3.31 -8.33
N GLY A 150 -3.07 4.57 -8.27
CA GLY A 150 -2.49 5.16 -7.07
C GLY A 150 -1.13 4.54 -6.72
N PRO A 151 -0.10 4.63 -7.57
CA PRO A 151 1.17 3.90 -7.35
C PRO A 151 1.97 4.37 -6.12
N GLY A 152 1.65 5.53 -5.55
CA GLY A 152 2.25 6.05 -4.34
C GLY A 152 3.78 5.95 -4.32
N HIS A 153 4.32 5.19 -3.37
CA HIS A 153 5.76 4.94 -3.22
C HIS A 153 6.38 4.03 -4.32
N GLY A 154 5.59 3.51 -5.25
CA GLY A 154 6.06 2.77 -6.43
C GLY A 154 6.56 1.34 -6.18
N PHE A 155 6.40 0.75 -4.99
CA PHE A 155 6.94 -0.59 -4.72
C PHE A 155 6.21 -1.70 -5.46
N PHE A 156 4.88 -1.62 -5.60
CA PHE A 156 4.14 -2.59 -6.42
C PHE A 156 4.63 -2.55 -7.87
N LEU A 157 4.74 -1.35 -8.46
CA LEU A 157 5.33 -1.17 -9.79
C LEU A 157 6.76 -1.68 -9.89
N CYS A 158 7.59 -1.41 -8.87
CA CYS A 158 8.98 -1.87 -8.84
C CYS A 158 9.05 -3.41 -8.89
N PHE A 159 8.28 -4.11 -8.07
CA PHE A 159 8.26 -5.57 -8.10
C PHE A 159 7.64 -6.12 -9.37
N ALA A 160 6.55 -5.53 -9.87
CA ALA A 160 5.97 -5.91 -11.14
C ALA A 160 6.96 -5.69 -12.30
N SER A 161 7.74 -4.61 -12.28
CA SER A 161 8.73 -4.31 -13.32
C SER A 161 9.85 -5.34 -13.43
N ASN A 162 10.14 -6.05 -12.34
CA ASN A 162 11.12 -7.13 -12.30
C ASN A 162 10.59 -8.46 -12.86
N GLU A 163 9.29 -8.58 -13.06
CA GLU A 163 8.69 -9.75 -13.69
C GLU A 163 8.91 -9.72 -15.22
N ALA A 164 9.90 -10.49 -15.69
CA ALA A 164 10.30 -10.50 -17.11
C ALA A 164 9.14 -10.87 -18.05
N LYS A 165 8.17 -11.65 -17.55
CA LYS A 165 7.00 -12.09 -18.29
C LYS A 165 5.97 -11.00 -18.57
N LEU A 166 5.95 -9.89 -17.82
CA LEU A 166 4.98 -8.83 -18.06
C LEU A 166 5.26 -8.07 -19.37
N GLY A 167 4.19 -7.72 -20.07
CA GLY A 167 4.21 -6.88 -21.26
C GLY A 167 4.16 -5.38 -20.94
N ARG A 168 3.18 -4.66 -21.47
CA ARG A 168 2.96 -3.23 -21.19
C ARG A 168 2.63 -3.01 -19.71
N MET A 169 3.24 -1.98 -19.12
CA MET A 169 2.94 -1.53 -17.77
C MET A 169 2.48 -0.08 -17.78
N GLU A 170 1.40 0.19 -17.06
CA GLU A 170 0.82 1.52 -16.93
C GLU A 170 0.41 1.78 -15.48
N ALA A 171 0.46 3.04 -15.04
CA ALA A 171 -0.09 3.47 -13.77
C ALA A 171 -0.91 4.74 -13.94
N TRP A 172 -1.98 4.86 -13.15
CA TRP A 172 -2.87 6.01 -13.13
C TRP A 172 -2.83 6.72 -11.79
N ASP A 173 -2.73 8.04 -11.83
CA ASP A 173 -2.87 8.90 -10.67
C ASP A 173 -3.54 10.21 -11.09
N VAL A 174 -4.28 10.85 -10.19
CA VAL A 174 -4.94 12.13 -10.46
C VAL A 174 -4.04 13.33 -10.20
N SER A 175 -2.93 13.12 -9.49
CA SER A 175 -2.06 14.20 -9.00
C SER A 175 -0.76 14.26 -9.81
N PRO A 176 -0.47 15.37 -10.52
CA PRO A 176 0.82 15.57 -11.17
C PRO A 176 2.02 15.48 -10.22
N SER A 177 1.86 15.90 -8.96
CA SER A 177 2.92 15.77 -7.94
C SER A 177 3.16 14.31 -7.56
N SER A 178 2.11 13.53 -7.32
CA SER A 178 2.22 12.09 -7.02
C SER A 178 2.86 11.32 -8.19
N ILE A 179 2.51 11.67 -9.42
CA ILE A 179 3.15 11.11 -10.63
C ILE A 179 4.65 11.41 -10.66
N ALA A 180 5.04 12.66 -10.35
CA ALA A 180 6.44 13.04 -10.31
C ALA A 180 7.20 12.30 -9.20
N GLU A 181 6.60 12.18 -8.03
CA GLU A 181 7.16 11.43 -6.89
C GLU A 181 7.30 9.94 -7.19
N ALA A 182 6.27 9.31 -7.78
CA ALA A 182 6.33 7.90 -8.18
C ALA A 182 7.44 7.65 -9.21
N LYS A 183 7.60 8.52 -10.22
CA LYS A 183 8.71 8.44 -11.19
C LYS A 183 10.07 8.56 -10.52
N GLN A 184 10.20 9.49 -9.56
CA GLN A 184 11.44 9.66 -8.80
C GLN A 184 11.73 8.44 -7.91
N ALA A 185 10.70 7.91 -7.23
CA ALA A 185 10.83 6.71 -6.41
C ALA A 185 11.30 5.50 -7.23
N LEU A 186 10.65 5.23 -8.38
CA LEU A 186 11.06 4.16 -9.29
C LEU A 186 12.50 4.30 -9.76
N SER A 187 12.95 5.54 -10.08
CA SER A 187 14.33 5.82 -10.44
C SER A 187 15.31 5.49 -9.30
N ARG A 188 14.98 5.88 -8.06
CA ARG A 188 15.77 5.55 -6.87
C ARG A 188 15.83 4.06 -6.58
N LEU A 189 14.73 3.34 -6.86
CA LEU A 189 14.63 1.89 -6.74
C LEU A 189 15.32 1.13 -7.88
N GLY A 190 15.94 1.84 -8.83
CA GLY A 190 16.70 1.25 -9.92
C GLY A 190 15.83 0.64 -11.03
N VAL A 191 14.56 1.01 -11.12
CA VAL A 191 13.65 0.53 -12.18
C VAL A 191 14.11 1.13 -13.52
N THR A 192 14.48 0.25 -14.45
CA THR A 192 14.91 0.63 -15.81
C THR A 192 13.88 0.32 -16.88
N ARG A 193 12.88 -0.47 -16.53
CA ARG A 193 11.77 -0.81 -17.42
C ARG A 193 10.90 0.42 -17.67
N GLU A 194 10.47 0.59 -18.92
CA GLU A 194 9.51 1.64 -19.26
C GLU A 194 8.14 1.36 -18.64
N ILE A 195 7.64 2.33 -17.87
CA ILE A 195 6.32 2.31 -17.25
C ILE A 195 5.62 3.62 -17.62
N SER A 196 4.45 3.53 -18.24
CA SER A 196 3.63 4.71 -18.56
C SER A 196 2.87 5.16 -17.32
N ILE A 197 3.29 6.26 -16.68
CA ILE A 197 2.56 6.86 -15.56
C ILE A 197 1.82 8.07 -16.09
N VAL A 198 0.49 8.02 -16.10
CA VAL A 198 -0.39 9.02 -16.70
C VAL A 198 -1.30 9.66 -15.68
N GLU A 199 -1.62 10.93 -15.92
CA GLU A 199 -2.67 11.63 -15.16
C GLU A 199 -4.03 11.12 -15.64
N GLN A 200 -4.69 10.35 -14.77
CA GLN A 200 -5.97 9.71 -15.05
C GLN A 200 -6.78 9.58 -13.77
N ASP A 201 -7.98 10.15 -13.78
CA ASP A 201 -8.95 9.92 -12.71
C ASP A 201 -9.68 8.59 -12.95
N VAL A 202 -9.54 7.67 -12.01
CA VAL A 202 -10.20 6.36 -12.05
C VAL A 202 -11.74 6.48 -11.92
N LEU A 203 -12.24 7.58 -11.38
CA LEU A 203 -13.67 7.88 -11.30
C LEU A 203 -14.24 8.46 -12.60
N ALA A 204 -13.42 9.09 -13.43
CA ALA A 204 -13.82 9.55 -14.74
C ALA A 204 -14.08 8.34 -15.64
N ALA A 205 -15.30 8.24 -16.19
CA ALA A 205 -15.68 7.13 -17.05
C ALA A 205 -14.62 6.86 -18.13
N PRO A 206 -13.93 5.74 -18.11
CA PRO A 206 -12.84 5.52 -19.04
C PRO A 206 -13.38 5.23 -20.42
N ALA A 207 -12.75 5.84 -21.39
CA ALA A 207 -12.86 5.42 -22.77
C ALA A 207 -12.03 4.13 -23.05
N ARG A 208 -11.64 3.38 -21.99
CA ARG A 208 -10.76 2.20 -22.09
C ARG A 208 -11.54 0.95 -21.73
N HIS A 209 -11.52 -0.01 -22.63
CA HIS A 209 -12.19 -1.29 -22.46
C HIS A 209 -11.28 -2.41 -22.92
N ASP A 210 -11.24 -3.52 -22.14
CA ASP A 210 -10.55 -4.75 -22.50
C ASP A 210 -9.04 -4.56 -22.82
N GLU A 211 -8.34 -3.67 -22.10
CA GLU A 211 -6.94 -3.37 -22.39
C GLU A 211 -5.94 -4.12 -21.51
N PHE A 212 -6.31 -4.42 -20.25
CA PHE A 212 -5.38 -4.94 -19.28
C PHE A 212 -5.69 -6.39 -18.90
N ASP A 213 -4.64 -7.19 -18.74
CA ASP A 213 -4.74 -8.56 -18.23
C ASP A 213 -4.76 -8.59 -16.70
N ALA A 214 -4.16 -7.58 -16.07
CA ALA A 214 -4.09 -7.44 -14.63
C ALA A 214 -4.18 -5.98 -14.21
N ALA A 215 -4.86 -5.74 -13.07
CA ALA A 215 -4.92 -4.43 -12.41
C ALA A 215 -4.60 -4.54 -10.92
N VAL A 216 -4.11 -3.45 -10.33
CA VAL A 216 -3.87 -3.32 -8.89
C VAL A 216 -4.49 -2.01 -8.42
N ILE A 217 -5.21 -2.09 -7.29
CA ILE A 217 -5.65 -0.94 -6.51
C ILE A 217 -5.47 -1.29 -5.03
N SER A 218 -4.53 -0.63 -4.37
CA SER A 218 -4.12 -0.95 -3.00
C SER A 218 -4.07 0.32 -2.17
N GLU A 219 -4.81 0.36 -1.07
CA GLU A 219 -4.91 1.53 -0.17
C GLU A 219 -5.29 2.80 -0.96
N VAL A 220 -6.37 2.73 -1.74
CA VAL A 220 -6.90 3.85 -2.56
C VAL A 220 -8.41 3.98 -2.41
N LEU A 221 -9.14 2.86 -2.35
CA LEU A 221 -10.62 2.88 -2.39
C LEU A 221 -11.23 3.63 -1.21
N GLU A 222 -10.60 3.58 -0.04
CA GLU A 222 -11.01 4.26 1.20
C GLU A 222 -10.91 5.78 1.14
N HIS A 223 -10.13 6.31 0.18
CA HIS A 223 -9.96 7.74 -0.07
C HIS A 223 -10.97 8.30 -1.09
N LEU A 224 -11.86 7.46 -1.61
CA LEU A 224 -12.82 7.83 -2.64
C LEU A 224 -14.23 7.95 -2.07
N GLU A 225 -14.98 8.99 -2.46
CA GLU A 225 -16.41 9.09 -2.13
C GLU A 225 -17.25 8.04 -2.88
N ARG A 226 -16.76 7.60 -4.04
CA ARG A 226 -17.44 6.65 -4.92
C ARG A 226 -16.50 5.52 -5.36
N PRO A 227 -16.06 4.67 -4.42
CA PRO A 227 -15.21 3.52 -4.73
C PRO A 227 -15.89 2.50 -5.68
N ASP A 228 -17.20 2.48 -5.73
CA ASP A 228 -17.99 1.71 -6.69
C ASP A 228 -17.66 2.10 -8.14
N LEU A 229 -17.56 3.40 -8.45
CA LEU A 229 -17.22 3.88 -9.79
C LEU A 229 -15.79 3.52 -10.18
N ALA A 230 -14.85 3.59 -9.21
CA ALA A 230 -13.48 3.17 -9.46
C ALA A 230 -13.39 1.69 -9.84
N LEU A 231 -14.07 0.82 -9.11
CA LEU A 231 -14.10 -0.62 -9.42
C LEU A 231 -14.82 -0.92 -10.75
N GLN A 232 -15.91 -0.22 -11.06
CA GLN A 232 -16.59 -0.35 -12.37
C GLN A 232 -15.68 0.08 -13.51
N SER A 233 -14.94 1.16 -13.34
CA SER A 233 -13.94 1.65 -14.30
C SER A 233 -12.85 0.61 -14.55
N LEU A 234 -12.32 0.00 -13.47
CA LEU A 234 -11.32 -1.05 -13.56
C LEU A 234 -11.87 -2.35 -14.16
N CYS A 235 -13.13 -2.71 -13.85
CA CYS A 235 -13.80 -3.85 -14.45
C CYS A 235 -13.91 -3.67 -15.99
N ALA A 236 -14.25 -2.46 -16.45
CA ALA A 236 -14.31 -2.15 -17.87
C ALA A 236 -12.92 -2.15 -18.55
N ALA A 237 -11.87 -1.69 -17.84
CA ALA A 237 -10.51 -1.64 -18.38
C ALA A 237 -9.84 -3.01 -18.48
N LEU A 238 -10.27 -3.96 -17.66
CA LEU A 238 -9.78 -5.34 -17.69
C LEU A 238 -10.37 -6.11 -18.87
N LYS A 239 -9.56 -6.95 -19.49
CA LYS A 239 -9.99 -7.92 -20.48
C LYS A 239 -10.90 -8.96 -19.83
N PRO A 240 -11.79 -9.62 -20.61
CA PRO A 240 -12.51 -10.79 -20.12
C PRO A 240 -11.56 -11.84 -19.53
N GLY A 241 -11.79 -12.22 -18.26
CA GLY A 241 -10.90 -13.10 -17.51
C GLY A 241 -9.64 -12.42 -16.94
N GLY A 242 -9.50 -11.11 -17.10
CA GLY A 242 -8.46 -10.32 -16.44
C GLY A 242 -8.62 -10.34 -14.92
N ARG A 243 -7.53 -10.12 -14.18
CA ARG A 243 -7.48 -10.23 -12.73
C ARG A 243 -7.17 -8.89 -12.07
N ILE A 244 -7.72 -8.68 -10.88
CA ILE A 244 -7.42 -7.50 -10.07
C ILE A 244 -6.93 -7.91 -8.67
N PHE A 245 -5.91 -7.22 -8.19
CA PHE A 245 -5.50 -7.23 -6.79
C PHE A 245 -6.09 -6.01 -6.11
N ILE A 246 -6.94 -6.24 -5.11
CA ILE A 246 -7.58 -5.18 -4.34
C ILE A 246 -7.13 -5.33 -2.88
N ASN A 247 -6.60 -4.26 -2.30
CA ASN A 247 -6.31 -4.18 -0.89
C ASN A 247 -6.93 -2.89 -0.33
N ALA A 248 -7.72 -3.01 0.73
CA ALA A 248 -8.36 -1.87 1.37
C ALA A 248 -8.53 -2.14 2.88
N PRO A 249 -8.47 -1.11 3.72
CA PRO A 249 -8.61 -1.22 5.15
C PRO A 249 -10.09 -1.42 5.56
N ILE A 250 -10.28 -2.26 6.57
CA ILE A 250 -11.60 -2.51 7.18
C ILE A 250 -11.58 -2.01 8.61
N ASN A 251 -12.53 -1.15 8.98
CA ASN A 251 -12.58 -0.54 10.33
C ASN A 251 -11.23 0.06 10.76
N SER A 252 -10.54 0.70 9.83
CA SER A 252 -9.19 1.26 10.06
C SER A 252 -9.22 2.77 9.85
N PRO A 253 -9.43 3.55 10.91
CA PRO A 253 -9.44 5.01 10.80
C PRO A 253 -8.05 5.57 10.53
N ALA A 254 -7.96 6.48 9.57
CA ALA A 254 -6.77 7.26 9.25
C ALA A 254 -7.15 8.70 8.93
N PRO A 255 -6.17 9.63 8.93
CA PRO A 255 -6.45 11.06 8.76
C PRO A 255 -7.17 11.44 7.46
N ASP A 256 -7.04 10.61 6.43
CA ASP A 256 -7.54 10.83 5.07
C ASP A 256 -8.54 9.76 4.58
N HIS A 257 -8.93 8.82 5.45
CA HIS A 257 -9.97 7.85 5.12
C HIS A 257 -11.35 8.49 5.18
N ILE A 258 -12.14 8.30 4.13
CA ILE A 258 -13.49 8.84 4.00
C ILE A 258 -14.55 7.78 3.75
N TYR A 259 -14.19 6.60 3.23
CA TYR A 259 -15.11 5.50 2.99
C TYR A 259 -14.85 4.35 3.97
N LEU A 260 -15.89 3.90 4.69
CA LEU A 260 -15.80 2.91 5.74
C LEU A 260 -16.51 1.61 5.36
N TRP A 261 -15.75 0.53 5.27
CA TRP A 261 -16.28 -0.84 5.32
C TRP A 261 -16.15 -1.38 6.75
N ARG A 262 -17.21 -2.04 7.24
CA ARG A 262 -17.30 -2.49 8.64
C ARG A 262 -16.91 -3.95 8.83
N SER A 263 -16.90 -4.74 7.75
CA SER A 263 -16.44 -6.13 7.79
C SER A 263 -15.86 -6.60 6.46
N PRO A 264 -15.03 -7.66 6.47
CA PRO A 264 -14.54 -8.30 5.25
C PRO A 264 -15.67 -8.81 4.34
N GLU A 265 -16.80 -9.25 4.94
CA GLU A 265 -17.97 -9.71 4.18
C GLU A 265 -18.63 -8.54 3.44
N GLU A 266 -18.83 -7.39 4.12
CA GLU A 266 -19.36 -6.17 3.49
C GLU A 266 -18.50 -5.74 2.31
N PHE A 267 -17.18 -5.73 2.48
CA PHE A 267 -16.25 -5.39 1.41
C PHE A 267 -16.30 -6.40 0.26
N SER A 268 -16.36 -7.70 0.57
CA SER A 268 -16.48 -8.75 -0.45
C SER A 268 -17.75 -8.63 -1.27
N GLU A 269 -18.90 -8.36 -0.64
CA GLU A 269 -20.16 -8.13 -1.35
C GLU A 269 -20.13 -6.83 -2.17
N PHE A 270 -19.50 -5.79 -1.64
CA PHE A 270 -19.28 -4.54 -2.36
C PHE A 270 -18.49 -4.77 -3.67
N VAL A 271 -17.38 -5.51 -3.61
CA VAL A 271 -16.55 -5.85 -4.79
C VAL A 271 -17.34 -6.67 -5.81
N LYS A 272 -18.06 -7.70 -5.37
CA LYS A 272 -18.91 -8.54 -6.25
C LYS A 272 -19.98 -7.73 -6.95
N ALA A 273 -20.58 -6.77 -6.25
CA ALA A 273 -21.62 -5.91 -6.82
C ALA A 273 -21.10 -5.04 -8.00
N GLN A 274 -19.78 -4.85 -8.12
CA GLN A 274 -19.17 -4.15 -9.25
C GLN A 274 -18.76 -5.05 -10.41
N GLY A 275 -19.16 -6.34 -10.40
CA GLY A 275 -18.97 -7.25 -11.53
C GLY A 275 -17.74 -8.17 -11.41
N PHE A 276 -17.10 -8.19 -10.25
CA PHE A 276 -15.97 -9.09 -9.99
C PHE A 276 -16.39 -10.41 -9.35
N GLU A 277 -15.69 -11.48 -9.70
CA GLU A 277 -15.68 -12.74 -8.97
C GLU A 277 -14.45 -12.78 -8.07
N ILE A 278 -14.60 -13.26 -6.83
CA ILE A 278 -13.50 -13.34 -5.86
C ILE A 278 -12.89 -14.73 -5.91
N ASP A 279 -11.66 -14.83 -6.42
CA ASP A 279 -10.89 -16.07 -6.45
C ASP A 279 -10.30 -16.40 -5.07
N GLU A 280 -9.72 -15.42 -4.40
CA GLU A 280 -9.08 -15.54 -3.09
C GLU A 280 -9.39 -14.30 -2.26
N ALA A 281 -9.65 -14.47 -0.95
CA ALA A 281 -9.83 -13.38 0.00
C ALA A 281 -9.01 -13.69 1.27
N TYR A 282 -8.34 -12.66 1.78
CA TYR A 282 -7.52 -12.74 2.96
C TYR A 282 -7.91 -11.64 3.93
N ASP A 283 -8.21 -12.01 5.17
CA ASP A 283 -8.33 -11.06 6.27
C ASP A 283 -6.97 -10.97 6.97
N LEU A 284 -6.44 -9.75 7.02
CA LEU A 284 -5.10 -9.47 7.55
C LEU A 284 -5.24 -8.56 8.77
N PRO A 285 -5.56 -9.12 9.95
CA PRO A 285 -5.78 -8.32 11.15
C PRO A 285 -4.49 -7.64 11.59
N GLN A 286 -4.63 -6.43 12.12
CA GLN A 286 -3.53 -5.73 12.77
C GLN A 286 -3.18 -6.44 14.09
N THR A 287 -1.90 -6.74 14.29
CA THR A 287 -1.38 -7.41 15.49
C THR A 287 -1.31 -6.49 16.70
#